data_2df185dc7184ee9c31d84bc42169896f
#
_entry.id   2df185dc7184ee9c31d84bc42169896f
#
_cell.length_a   1.000
_cell.length_b   1.000
_cell.length_c   1.000
_cell.angle_alpha   90.00
_cell.angle_beta   90.00
_cell.angle_gamma   90.00
#
_symmetry.space_group_name_H-M   'P 1'
#
loop_
_entity.id
_entity.type
_entity.pdbx_description
1 polymer ?
#
loop_
_entity_poly.entity_id
_entity_poly.type
_entity_poly.pdbx_seq_one_letter_code
_entity_poly.pdbx_strand_id
1 'polypeptide(L)'
;PRFEWRGYIRHWRQALTVDVLDGALWEGDVITIHLGDTASGSPGMRAQTFNESAFEFKFFVDVFGAGHYQPIPESPSLRVRGGEPVRLVATAISEAAVGDGGWLIVKAEDRHGNPAEGYWGRVRLEAEGAPVEAPPELIFDGKGIAVRRTDTLSFRSAGTARIRVRDEENGFVALSNPIVIREEIAGPRLRWGDFHGGQTAPTLGVGSFDEFYAFARDVGA
;
A
#
# COMPACT_ATOMS: atom_id res chain seq x y z
N PRO A 1 -14.69 -29.64 -10.66
CA PRO A 1 -13.96 -28.66 -9.83
C PRO A 1 -14.65 -28.47 -8.48
N ARG A 2 -13.86 -28.30 -7.43
CA ARG A 2 -14.34 -27.99 -6.10
C ARG A 2 -13.69 -26.69 -5.63
N PHE A 3 -14.48 -25.81 -5.02
CA PHE A 3 -13.98 -24.59 -4.42
C PHE A 3 -14.01 -24.71 -2.89
N GLU A 4 -12.86 -24.49 -2.26
CA GLU A 4 -12.69 -24.59 -0.81
C GLU A 4 -12.26 -23.25 -0.20
N TRP A 5 -13.01 -22.79 0.81
CA TRP A 5 -12.72 -21.54 1.53
C TRP A 5 -11.53 -21.62 2.48
N ARG A 6 -11.08 -22.82 2.82
CA ARG A 6 -9.97 -23.06 3.74
C ARG A 6 -8.95 -23.98 3.05
N GLY A 7 -8.10 -23.39 2.22
CA GLY A 7 -6.97 -24.11 1.63
C GLY A 7 -5.97 -24.55 2.72
N TYR A 8 -5.27 -25.63 2.45
CA TYR A 8 -4.31 -26.24 3.38
C TYR A 8 -2.98 -25.49 3.50
N ILE A 9 -2.75 -24.46 2.67
CA ILE A 9 -1.48 -23.72 2.63
C ILE A 9 -1.73 -22.34 3.20
N ARG A 10 -1.01 -22.00 4.26
CA ARG A 10 -1.06 -20.65 4.86
C ARG A 10 -0.72 -19.60 3.80
N HIS A 11 -1.40 -18.49 3.85
CA HIS A 11 -1.58 -17.33 2.99
C HIS A 11 -2.71 -17.50 2.00
N TRP A 12 -2.82 -18.63 1.28
CA TRP A 12 -3.91 -18.87 0.33
C TRP A 12 -5.05 -19.59 1.04
N ARG A 13 -6.06 -18.83 1.45
CA ARG A 13 -7.23 -19.40 2.15
C ARG A 13 -8.25 -20.01 1.20
N GLN A 14 -8.16 -19.66 -0.06
CA GLN A 14 -9.09 -20.12 -1.09
C GLN A 14 -8.34 -21.05 -2.04
N ALA A 15 -8.90 -22.20 -2.28
CA ALA A 15 -8.35 -23.17 -3.21
C ALA A 15 -9.43 -23.62 -4.20
N LEU A 16 -9.05 -23.75 -5.47
CA LEU A 16 -9.83 -24.38 -6.50
C LEU A 16 -9.15 -25.69 -6.87
N THR A 17 -9.82 -26.81 -6.64
CA THR A 17 -9.35 -28.13 -7.04
C THR A 17 -10.05 -28.56 -8.32
N VAL A 18 -9.27 -29.01 -9.30
CA VAL A 18 -9.76 -29.57 -10.55
C VAL A 18 -9.27 -31.02 -10.63
N ASP A 19 -10.21 -31.96 -10.58
CA ASP A 19 -9.92 -33.39 -10.75
C ASP A 19 -10.21 -33.77 -12.18
N VAL A 20 -9.26 -34.44 -12.82
CA VAL A 20 -9.45 -35.11 -14.13
C VAL A 20 -9.92 -36.51 -13.84
N LEU A 21 -11.22 -36.77 -14.06
CA LEU A 21 -11.87 -38.02 -13.66
C LEU A 21 -11.87 -39.08 -14.76
N ASP A 22 -11.77 -38.65 -16.01
CA ASP A 22 -11.85 -39.53 -17.16
C ASP A 22 -10.78 -39.16 -18.18
N GLY A 23 -9.88 -40.08 -18.46
CA GLY A 23 -8.71 -39.83 -19.32
C GLY A 23 -7.53 -39.21 -18.61
N ALA A 24 -6.67 -38.55 -19.39
CA ALA A 24 -5.48 -37.86 -18.93
C ALA A 24 -5.27 -36.57 -19.72
N LEU A 25 -4.55 -35.63 -19.16
CA LEU A 25 -4.08 -34.44 -19.88
C LEU A 25 -2.73 -34.75 -20.53
N TRP A 26 -2.59 -34.33 -21.77
CA TRP A 26 -1.39 -34.52 -22.58
C TRP A 26 -0.70 -33.17 -22.84
N GLU A 27 0.52 -33.22 -23.33
CA GLU A 27 1.23 -32.02 -23.76
C GLU A 27 0.41 -31.24 -24.79
N GLY A 28 0.15 -29.96 -24.51
CA GLY A 28 -0.69 -29.10 -25.33
C GLY A 28 -2.15 -28.97 -24.88
N ASP A 29 -2.61 -29.79 -23.95
CA ASP A 29 -3.93 -29.62 -23.35
C ASP A 29 -3.98 -28.39 -22.44
N VAL A 30 -5.12 -27.71 -22.42
CA VAL A 30 -5.30 -26.44 -21.70
C VAL A 30 -6.50 -26.52 -20.77
N ILE A 31 -6.29 -26.17 -19.51
CA ILE A 31 -7.36 -25.90 -18.55
C ILE A 31 -7.54 -24.39 -18.44
N THR A 32 -8.71 -23.88 -18.83
CA THR A 32 -9.02 -22.45 -18.69
C THR A 32 -9.89 -22.22 -17.47
N ILE A 33 -9.45 -21.30 -16.59
CA ILE A 33 -10.17 -20.90 -15.39
C ILE A 33 -10.58 -19.44 -15.53
N HIS A 34 -11.88 -19.17 -15.61
CA HIS A 34 -12.42 -17.82 -15.63
C HIS A 34 -12.77 -17.36 -14.21
N LEU A 35 -11.97 -16.45 -13.66
CA LEU A 35 -12.23 -15.86 -12.35
C LEU A 35 -13.25 -14.72 -12.48
N GLY A 36 -14.28 -14.76 -11.63
CA GLY A 36 -15.29 -13.71 -11.59
C GLY A 36 -16.39 -13.81 -12.66
N ASP A 37 -16.47 -14.91 -13.38
CA ASP A 37 -17.56 -15.13 -14.35
C ASP A 37 -18.93 -15.17 -13.64
N THR A 38 -19.85 -14.33 -14.08
CA THR A 38 -21.22 -14.20 -13.55
C THR A 38 -22.27 -14.80 -14.46
N ALA A 39 -21.92 -15.34 -15.63
CA ALA A 39 -22.84 -15.81 -16.65
C ALA A 39 -23.79 -16.93 -16.15
N SER A 40 -23.35 -17.74 -15.19
CA SER A 40 -24.15 -18.82 -14.59
C SER A 40 -24.77 -18.44 -13.23
N GLY A 41 -24.94 -17.14 -12.93
CA GLY A 41 -25.54 -16.66 -11.68
C GLY A 41 -24.58 -16.65 -10.49
N SER A 42 -23.29 -16.82 -10.72
CA SER A 42 -22.27 -16.61 -9.70
C SER A 42 -22.21 -15.14 -9.27
N PRO A 43 -21.97 -14.83 -7.98
CA PRO A 43 -21.77 -13.44 -7.53
C PRO A 43 -20.48 -12.80 -8.08
N GLY A 44 -19.70 -13.55 -8.84
CA GLY A 44 -18.39 -13.13 -9.32
C GLY A 44 -17.29 -13.30 -8.26
N MET A 45 -16.15 -12.68 -8.52
CA MET A 45 -15.03 -12.65 -7.61
C MET A 45 -14.72 -11.19 -7.22
N ARG A 46 -14.50 -10.94 -5.96
CA ARG A 46 -14.07 -9.63 -5.47
C ARG A 46 -12.56 -9.64 -5.26
N ALA A 47 -11.87 -8.68 -5.85
CA ALA A 47 -10.48 -8.43 -5.52
C ALA A 47 -10.33 -8.01 -4.05
N GLN A 48 -9.17 -8.23 -3.48
CA GLN A 48 -8.83 -7.72 -2.15
C GLN A 48 -8.89 -6.19 -2.10
N THR A 49 -9.02 -5.63 -0.90
CA THR A 49 -9.18 -4.19 -0.70
C THR A 49 -7.86 -3.45 -0.48
N PHE A 50 -6.75 -4.13 -0.42
CA PHE A 50 -5.42 -3.53 -0.31
C PHE A 50 -4.61 -3.78 -1.58
N ASN A 51 -3.75 -2.82 -1.91
CA ASN A 51 -2.88 -2.91 -3.06
C ASN A 51 -1.76 -3.92 -2.81
N GLU A 52 -1.34 -4.57 -3.89
CA GLU A 52 -0.27 -5.56 -3.86
C GLU A 52 0.46 -5.58 -5.20
N SER A 53 1.79 -5.58 -5.18
CA SER A 53 2.59 -5.56 -6.40
C SER A 53 2.59 -6.89 -7.14
N ALA A 54 2.40 -8.00 -6.42
CA ALA A 54 2.45 -9.34 -6.98
C ALA A 54 1.51 -10.29 -6.22
N PHE A 55 0.21 -10.15 -6.48
CA PHE A 55 -0.77 -11.13 -6.00
C PHE A 55 -0.58 -12.42 -6.78
N GLU A 56 -0.05 -13.45 -6.12
CA GLU A 56 0.33 -14.71 -6.75
C GLU A 56 -0.80 -15.74 -6.67
N PHE A 57 -1.09 -16.38 -7.78
CA PHE A 57 -1.91 -17.59 -7.83
C PHE A 57 -1.02 -18.81 -7.78
N LYS A 58 -0.92 -19.48 -6.64
CA LYS A 58 -0.15 -20.70 -6.50
C LYS A 58 -0.85 -21.86 -7.21
N PHE A 59 -0.13 -22.50 -8.13
CA PHE A 59 -0.57 -23.70 -8.80
C PHE A 59 0.23 -24.91 -8.32
N PHE A 60 -0.52 -25.98 -8.08
CA PHE A 60 0.03 -27.27 -7.72
C PHE A 60 -0.57 -28.34 -8.60
N VAL A 61 0.21 -29.33 -8.97
CA VAL A 61 -0.22 -30.46 -9.79
C VAL A 61 0.11 -31.77 -9.08
N ASP A 62 -0.85 -32.67 -9.02
CA ASP A 62 -0.67 -34.07 -8.68
C ASP A 62 -0.79 -34.89 -9.95
N VAL A 63 0.34 -35.21 -10.57
CA VAL A 63 0.39 -35.86 -11.89
C VAL A 63 -0.15 -37.28 -11.86
N PHE A 64 -0.06 -37.95 -10.70
CA PHE A 64 -0.41 -39.37 -10.57
C PHE A 64 -1.67 -39.65 -9.75
N GLY A 65 -2.34 -38.60 -9.26
CA GLY A 65 -3.49 -38.77 -8.37
C GLY A 65 -3.15 -39.43 -7.03
N ALA A 66 -1.90 -39.30 -6.59
CA ALA A 66 -1.37 -39.96 -5.40
C ALA A 66 -1.46 -39.12 -4.13
N GLY A 67 -2.04 -37.91 -4.19
CA GLY A 67 -2.10 -36.96 -3.09
C GLY A 67 -0.81 -36.17 -2.88
N HIS A 68 0.13 -36.24 -3.82
CA HIS A 68 1.41 -35.55 -3.78
C HIS A 68 1.44 -34.37 -4.75
N TYR A 69 1.06 -33.21 -4.25
CA TYR A 69 1.01 -31.98 -5.03
C TYR A 69 2.39 -31.34 -5.16
N GLN A 70 2.83 -31.10 -6.38
CA GLN A 70 4.06 -30.39 -6.71
C GLN A 70 3.75 -28.97 -7.18
N PRO A 71 4.45 -27.95 -6.70
CA PRO A 71 4.25 -26.59 -7.17
C PRO A 71 4.73 -26.44 -8.62
N ILE A 72 3.99 -25.68 -9.41
CA ILE A 72 4.48 -25.25 -10.73
C ILE A 72 5.53 -24.14 -10.50
N PRO A 73 6.71 -24.22 -11.15
CA PRO A 73 7.82 -23.30 -10.90
C PRO A 73 7.46 -21.83 -11.11
N GLU A 74 6.63 -21.52 -12.10
CA GLU A 74 6.24 -20.16 -12.45
C GLU A 74 4.74 -19.97 -12.24
N SER A 75 4.35 -19.66 -11.01
CA SER A 75 2.96 -19.29 -10.70
C SER A 75 2.66 -17.89 -11.24
N PRO A 76 1.53 -17.69 -11.93
CA PRO A 76 1.17 -16.37 -12.43
C PRO A 76 0.84 -15.42 -11.28
N SER A 77 1.15 -14.15 -11.49
CA SER A 77 0.82 -13.07 -10.57
C SER A 77 0.13 -11.93 -11.29
N LEU A 78 -0.64 -11.16 -10.54
CA LEU A 78 -1.23 -9.92 -11.01
C LEU A 78 -0.99 -8.81 -9.99
N ARG A 79 -1.04 -7.56 -10.45
CA ARG A 79 -0.93 -6.40 -9.59
C ARG A 79 -2.32 -5.92 -9.19
N VAL A 80 -2.56 -5.78 -7.89
CA VAL A 80 -3.73 -5.09 -7.34
C VAL A 80 -3.35 -3.64 -7.06
N ARG A 81 -4.06 -2.71 -7.67
CA ARG A 81 -3.79 -1.27 -7.58
C ARG A 81 -4.76 -0.59 -6.64
N GLY A 82 -4.33 0.55 -6.07
CA GLY A 82 -5.24 1.51 -5.44
C GLY A 82 -6.27 2.01 -6.45
N GLY A 83 -7.48 2.25 -5.97
CA GLY A 83 -8.59 2.78 -6.77
C GLY A 83 -8.49 4.29 -6.97
N GLU A 84 -9.62 4.87 -7.43
CA GLU A 84 -9.75 6.31 -7.59
C GLU A 84 -9.55 7.04 -6.25
N PRO A 85 -8.86 8.19 -6.25
CA PRO A 85 -8.63 8.97 -5.06
C PRO A 85 -9.94 9.56 -4.53
N VAL A 86 -10.13 9.47 -3.21
CA VAL A 86 -11.30 10.04 -2.52
C VAL A 86 -10.91 11.03 -1.43
N ARG A 87 -9.64 11.08 -1.06
CA ARG A 87 -9.13 12.00 -0.04
C ARG A 87 -7.63 12.20 -0.15
N LEU A 88 -7.16 13.31 0.46
CA LEU A 88 -5.76 13.49 0.82
C LEU A 88 -5.54 13.08 2.28
N VAL A 89 -4.33 12.60 2.57
CA VAL A 89 -3.80 12.39 3.92
C VAL A 89 -2.46 13.08 4.00
N ALA A 90 -2.24 13.81 5.09
CA ALA A 90 -0.99 14.52 5.34
C ALA A 90 -0.39 14.06 6.67
N THR A 91 0.85 13.62 6.65
CA THR A 91 1.59 13.18 7.83
C THR A 91 2.91 13.95 7.91
N ALA A 92 3.19 14.55 9.05
CA ALA A 92 4.39 15.34 9.28
C ALA A 92 5.19 14.81 10.48
N ILE A 93 6.41 15.28 10.63
CA ILE A 93 7.17 15.06 11.86
C ILE A 93 6.34 15.52 13.07
N SER A 94 6.35 14.75 14.17
CA SER A 94 5.53 15.07 15.35
C SER A 94 6.19 16.04 16.31
N GLU A 95 7.53 16.09 16.34
CA GLU A 95 8.31 16.93 17.25
C GLU A 95 9.58 17.44 16.58
N ALA A 96 9.87 18.72 16.76
CA ALA A 96 11.07 19.37 16.23
C ALA A 96 11.59 20.44 17.23
N ALA A 97 12.86 20.82 17.13
CA ALA A 97 13.38 22.00 17.77
C ALA A 97 13.41 23.19 16.79
N VAL A 98 13.46 24.40 17.34
CA VAL A 98 13.70 25.60 16.53
C VAL A 98 15.04 25.46 15.81
N GLY A 99 15.04 25.70 14.50
CA GLY A 99 16.21 25.52 13.62
C GLY A 99 16.34 24.10 13.04
N ASP A 100 15.58 23.11 13.52
CA ASP A 100 15.57 21.79 12.91
C ASP A 100 14.93 21.82 11.51
N GLY A 101 15.31 20.85 10.68
CA GLY A 101 14.57 20.46 9.49
C GLY A 101 13.46 19.46 9.81
N GLY A 102 12.46 19.39 8.94
CA GLY A 102 11.37 18.42 9.08
C GLY A 102 10.86 17.91 7.75
N TRP A 103 9.99 16.91 7.83
CA TRP A 103 9.39 16.28 6.66
C TRP A 103 7.86 16.31 6.73
N LEU A 104 7.27 16.25 5.55
CA LEU A 104 5.84 16.08 5.31
C LEU A 104 5.64 15.05 4.20
N ILE A 105 4.74 14.12 4.41
CA ILE A 105 4.25 13.21 3.38
C ILE A 105 2.79 13.55 3.10
N VAL A 106 2.45 13.66 1.83
CA VAL A 106 1.07 13.82 1.36
C VAL A 106 0.73 12.66 0.46
N LYS A 107 -0.38 11.98 0.77
CA LYS A 107 -0.93 10.86 -0.02
C LYS A 107 -2.32 11.21 -0.53
N ALA A 108 -2.60 10.84 -1.77
CA ALA A 108 -3.99 10.70 -2.21
C ALA A 108 -4.39 9.22 -2.04
N GLU A 109 -5.48 8.97 -1.36
CA GLU A 109 -5.93 7.63 -1.01
C GLU A 109 -7.30 7.31 -1.62
N ASP A 110 -7.46 6.03 -1.97
CA ASP A 110 -8.76 5.47 -2.33
C ASP A 110 -9.66 5.29 -1.10
N ARG A 111 -10.88 4.80 -1.31
CA ARG A 111 -11.84 4.54 -0.23
C ARG A 111 -11.38 3.49 0.79
N HIS A 112 -10.38 2.70 0.47
CA HIS A 112 -9.83 1.64 1.32
C HIS A 112 -8.53 2.05 2.03
N GLY A 113 -8.02 3.26 1.75
CA GLY A 113 -6.78 3.78 2.33
C GLY A 113 -5.52 3.41 1.56
N ASN A 114 -5.66 2.82 0.38
CA ASN A 114 -4.50 2.58 -0.46
C ASN A 114 -4.05 3.87 -1.13
N PRO A 115 -2.73 4.07 -1.32
CA PRO A 115 -2.26 5.12 -2.21
C PRO A 115 -2.89 4.93 -3.60
N ALA A 116 -3.63 5.93 -4.05
CA ALA A 116 -4.24 5.92 -5.38
C ALA A 116 -3.16 5.89 -6.47
N GLU A 117 -3.49 5.38 -7.63
CA GLU A 117 -2.61 5.48 -8.79
C GLU A 117 -3.23 6.44 -9.81
N GLY A 118 -2.36 7.16 -10.52
CA GLY A 118 -2.81 8.08 -11.56
C GLY A 118 -3.37 9.42 -11.05
N TYR A 119 -3.32 9.68 -9.74
CA TYR A 119 -3.72 10.97 -9.21
C TYR A 119 -2.79 12.08 -9.71
N TRP A 120 -3.39 13.12 -10.25
CA TRP A 120 -2.68 14.32 -10.62
C TRP A 120 -3.34 15.56 -10.04
N GLY A 121 -2.50 16.54 -9.70
CA GLY A 121 -2.96 17.80 -9.13
C GLY A 121 -1.82 18.60 -8.51
N ARG A 122 -2.16 19.83 -8.14
CA ARG A 122 -1.30 20.72 -7.36
C ARG A 122 -1.86 20.86 -5.96
N VAL A 123 -1.09 20.40 -4.99
CA VAL A 123 -1.48 20.46 -3.59
C VAL A 123 -0.73 21.59 -2.90
N ARG A 124 -1.44 22.66 -2.57
CA ARG A 124 -0.90 23.81 -1.81
C ARG A 124 -0.69 23.43 -0.37
N LEU A 125 0.37 24.00 0.22
CA LEU A 125 0.74 23.79 1.62
C LEU A 125 0.62 25.12 2.37
N GLU A 126 -0.10 25.10 3.49
CA GLU A 126 -0.30 26.26 4.36
C GLU A 126 -0.02 25.86 5.81
N ALA A 127 0.84 26.60 6.50
CA ALA A 127 1.08 26.39 7.91
C ALA A 127 -0.03 27.03 8.75
N GLU A 128 -0.50 26.30 9.76
CA GLU A 128 -1.44 26.78 10.78
C GLU A 128 -0.79 26.71 12.17
N GLY A 129 -0.99 27.74 12.98
CA GLY A 129 -0.39 27.86 14.32
C GLY A 129 1.00 28.49 14.29
N ALA A 130 1.99 27.83 14.87
CA ALA A 130 3.37 28.34 14.86
C ALA A 130 3.92 28.41 13.43
N PRO A 131 4.76 29.40 13.11
CA PRO A 131 5.33 29.55 11.78
C PRO A 131 6.18 28.37 11.35
N VAL A 132 5.83 27.78 10.21
CA VAL A 132 6.61 26.73 9.54
C VAL A 132 6.85 27.17 8.10
N GLU A 133 8.10 27.15 7.70
CA GLU A 133 8.45 27.30 6.30
C GLU A 133 8.28 25.95 5.60
N ALA A 134 7.55 25.95 4.51
CA ALA A 134 7.26 24.79 3.68
C ALA A 134 7.34 25.18 2.22
N PRO A 135 7.54 24.24 1.28
CA PRO A 135 7.36 24.55 -0.12
C PRO A 135 5.92 24.99 -0.35
N PRO A 136 5.65 25.90 -1.30
CA PRO A 136 4.30 26.42 -1.53
C PRO A 136 3.32 25.36 -2.04
N GLU A 137 3.83 24.36 -2.75
CA GLU A 137 3.03 23.31 -3.34
C GLU A 137 3.82 22.00 -3.52
N LEU A 138 3.08 20.90 -3.61
CA LEU A 138 3.55 19.60 -4.09
C LEU A 138 2.80 19.24 -5.38
N ILE A 139 3.54 18.73 -6.36
CA ILE A 139 2.97 18.37 -7.67
C ILE A 139 2.86 16.85 -7.78
N PHE A 140 1.67 16.40 -8.12
CA PHE A 140 1.36 15.04 -8.50
C PHE A 140 1.18 14.98 -10.02
N ASP A 141 1.97 14.17 -10.67
CA ASP A 141 2.09 14.10 -12.13
C ASP A 141 1.34 12.93 -12.77
N GLY A 142 0.50 12.25 -11.99
CA GLY A 142 -0.28 11.10 -12.44
C GLY A 142 0.54 9.83 -12.64
N LYS A 143 1.82 9.83 -12.30
CA LYS A 143 2.68 8.65 -12.49
C LYS A 143 2.91 7.92 -11.18
N GLY A 144 2.72 6.59 -11.24
CA GLY A 144 2.93 5.72 -10.10
C GLY A 144 1.93 5.94 -8.97
N ILE A 145 2.37 5.67 -7.76
CA ILE A 145 1.57 5.86 -6.54
C ILE A 145 1.49 7.34 -6.17
N ALA A 146 0.33 7.75 -5.71
CA ALA A 146 0.04 9.14 -5.35
C ALA A 146 0.58 9.51 -3.96
N VAL A 147 1.88 9.50 -3.83
CA VAL A 147 2.60 9.91 -2.62
C VAL A 147 3.68 10.91 -2.98
N ARG A 148 3.76 11.99 -2.21
CA ARG A 148 4.84 12.97 -2.31
C ARG A 148 5.38 13.28 -0.94
N ARG A 149 6.71 13.26 -0.82
CA ARG A 149 7.44 13.62 0.38
C ARG A 149 8.24 14.90 0.12
N THR A 150 8.26 15.77 1.11
CA THR A 150 9.23 16.86 1.20
C THR A 150 9.98 16.80 2.53
N ASP A 151 11.26 17.06 2.50
CA ASP A 151 12.13 17.13 3.69
C ASP A 151 12.59 18.58 3.96
N THR A 152 11.87 19.57 3.41
CA THR A 152 12.26 20.98 3.44
C THR A 152 11.44 21.83 4.42
N LEU A 153 10.73 21.21 5.38
CA LEU A 153 10.12 21.99 6.45
C LEU A 153 11.21 22.60 7.32
N SER A 154 11.02 23.85 7.77
CA SER A 154 11.86 24.46 8.80
C SER A 154 11.03 25.23 9.83
N PHE A 155 11.52 25.26 11.06
CA PHE A 155 10.81 25.74 12.23
C PHE A 155 11.53 26.94 12.82
N ARG A 156 10.85 28.11 12.90
CA ARG A 156 11.48 29.39 13.31
C ARG A 156 11.17 29.80 14.75
N SER A 157 10.11 29.24 15.33
CA SER A 157 9.73 29.55 16.71
C SER A 157 9.03 28.37 17.36
N ALA A 158 9.12 28.28 18.68
CA ALA A 158 8.42 27.29 19.46
C ALA A 158 6.89 27.46 19.38
N GLY A 159 6.17 26.37 19.53
CA GLY A 159 4.73 26.34 19.50
C GLY A 159 4.20 25.04 18.91
N THR A 160 2.92 25.03 18.53
CA THR A 160 2.32 23.91 17.83
C THR A 160 1.87 24.36 16.45
N ALA A 161 2.23 23.60 15.44
CA ALA A 161 1.86 23.85 14.05
C ALA A 161 1.14 22.63 13.46
N ARG A 162 0.42 22.87 12.38
CA ARG A 162 -0.07 21.85 11.46
C ARG A 162 0.11 22.35 10.03
N ILE A 163 0.19 21.44 9.10
CA ILE A 163 0.21 21.79 7.68
C ILE A 163 -1.15 21.41 7.07
N ARG A 164 -1.85 22.42 6.60
CA ARG A 164 -3.03 22.24 5.76
C ARG A 164 -2.58 22.00 4.34
N VAL A 165 -3.12 20.93 3.74
CA VAL A 165 -2.89 20.60 2.34
C VAL A 165 -4.20 20.73 1.58
N ARG A 166 -4.16 21.40 0.44
CA ARG A 166 -5.36 21.70 -0.35
C ARG A 166 -5.11 21.47 -1.84
N ASP A 167 -5.94 20.66 -2.44
CA ASP A 167 -6.07 20.55 -3.89
C ASP A 167 -7.39 21.18 -4.32
N GLU A 168 -7.30 22.35 -4.92
CA GLU A 168 -8.48 23.09 -5.36
C GLU A 168 -9.13 22.48 -6.60
N GLU A 169 -8.34 21.82 -7.46
CA GLU A 169 -8.83 21.24 -8.71
C GLU A 169 -9.70 20.01 -8.44
N ASN A 170 -9.29 19.14 -7.51
CA ASN A 170 -10.03 17.94 -7.13
C ASN A 170 -10.90 18.15 -5.87
N GLY A 171 -10.83 19.32 -5.23
CA GLY A 171 -11.63 19.66 -4.06
C GLY A 171 -11.19 18.96 -2.77
N PHE A 172 -9.99 18.41 -2.70
CA PHE A 172 -9.50 17.70 -1.53
C PHE A 172 -8.80 18.64 -0.55
N VAL A 173 -9.08 18.43 0.73
CA VAL A 173 -8.40 19.14 1.84
C VAL A 173 -8.04 18.14 2.93
N ALA A 174 -6.83 18.24 3.47
CA ALA A 174 -6.43 17.52 4.67
C ALA A 174 -5.60 18.40 5.59
N LEU A 175 -5.47 17.98 6.84
CA LEU A 175 -4.67 18.64 7.87
C LEU A 175 -3.72 17.60 8.46
N SER A 176 -2.43 17.94 8.58
CA SER A 176 -1.45 17.05 9.15
C SER A 176 -1.71 16.78 10.65
N ASN A 177 -1.04 15.77 11.19
CA ASN A 177 -0.86 15.67 12.64
C ASN A 177 -0.22 16.95 13.20
N PRO A 178 -0.39 17.24 14.50
CA PRO A 178 0.30 18.35 15.15
C PRO A 178 1.81 18.12 15.14
N ILE A 179 2.54 19.24 14.94
CA ILE A 179 4.00 19.34 15.04
C ILE A 179 4.28 20.17 16.30
N VAL A 180 4.84 19.56 17.33
CA VAL A 180 5.24 20.25 18.55
C VAL A 180 6.65 20.78 18.34
N ILE A 181 6.80 22.11 18.31
CA ILE A 181 8.07 22.80 18.11
C ILE A 181 8.53 23.33 19.47
N ARG A 182 9.70 22.92 19.92
CA ARG A 182 10.31 23.35 21.18
C ARG A 182 11.50 24.24 20.90
N GLU A 183 11.85 25.13 21.85
CA GLU A 183 13.09 25.87 21.75
C GLU A 183 14.30 24.95 21.67
N GLU A 184 14.29 23.87 22.49
CA GLU A 184 15.30 22.84 22.53
C GLU A 184 14.66 21.51 22.89
N ILE A 185 15.18 20.42 22.38
CA ILE A 185 14.79 19.07 22.77
C ILE A 185 15.93 18.46 23.58
N ALA A 186 15.78 18.46 24.89
CA ALA A 186 16.66 17.77 25.80
C ALA A 186 16.20 16.31 26.00
N GLY A 187 17.05 15.35 25.65
CA GLY A 187 16.78 13.92 25.85
C GLY A 187 16.17 13.19 24.64
N PRO A 188 15.57 12.01 24.86
CA PRO A 188 15.03 11.19 23.80
C PRO A 188 13.86 11.87 23.08
N ARG A 189 13.84 11.76 21.75
CA ARG A 189 12.73 12.25 20.92
C ARG A 189 11.64 11.21 20.82
N LEU A 190 10.38 11.65 20.87
CA LEU A 190 9.22 10.78 20.60
C LEU A 190 9.23 10.35 19.12
N ARG A 191 9.10 9.05 18.92
CA ARG A 191 8.95 8.45 17.59
C ARG A 191 7.74 7.56 17.58
N TRP A 192 7.00 7.61 16.48
CA TRP A 192 5.92 6.70 16.19
C TRP A 192 6.42 5.60 15.28
N GLY A 193 5.97 4.38 15.48
CA GLY A 193 6.36 3.24 14.67
C GLY A 193 5.36 2.10 14.78
N ASP A 194 5.35 1.25 13.78
CA ASP A 194 4.57 0.03 13.77
C ASP A 194 5.49 -1.17 14.02
N PHE A 195 5.19 -1.95 15.06
CA PHE A 195 5.93 -3.18 15.38
C PHE A 195 5.43 -4.40 14.60
N HIS A 196 4.33 -4.30 13.87
CA HIS A 196 3.79 -5.37 13.03
C HIS A 196 4.33 -5.33 11.60
N GLY A 197 4.94 -4.24 11.21
CA GLY A 197 5.62 -4.12 9.93
C GLY A 197 6.85 -5.03 9.93
N GLY A 198 7.04 -5.86 8.99
CA GLY A 198 8.24 -6.66 8.93
C GLY A 198 8.01 -8.15 8.76
N GLN A 199 6.92 -8.50 8.15
CA GLN A 199 6.78 -9.83 7.58
C GLN A 199 7.59 -9.96 6.29
N THR A 200 8.82 -9.41 6.33
CA THR A 200 9.79 -9.64 5.28
C THR A 200 10.51 -10.93 5.61
N ALA A 201 10.48 -11.83 4.68
CA ALA A 201 11.20 -13.09 4.61
C ALA A 201 12.06 -13.54 5.85
N PRO A 202 12.44 -14.76 5.97
CA PRO A 202 12.37 -15.87 5.02
C PRO A 202 11.13 -16.75 5.13
N THR A 203 10.19 -16.42 5.99
CA THR A 203 9.09 -17.33 6.32
C THR A 203 7.70 -16.88 5.87
N LEU A 204 7.45 -15.58 5.71
CA LEU A 204 6.10 -15.07 5.50
C LEU A 204 5.97 -13.82 4.61
N GLY A 205 7.05 -13.27 4.08
CA GLY A 205 7.01 -12.02 3.35
C GLY A 205 7.70 -12.07 1.99
N VAL A 206 7.37 -11.11 1.16
CA VAL A 206 7.96 -10.87 -0.15
C VAL A 206 8.80 -9.60 -0.05
N GLY A 207 10.05 -9.64 -0.51
CA GLY A 207 10.95 -8.50 -0.52
C GLY A 207 12.05 -8.53 0.54
N SER A 208 12.93 -7.57 0.49
CA SER A 208 14.05 -7.39 1.42
C SER A 208 13.69 -6.44 2.56
N PHE A 209 14.47 -6.44 3.64
CA PHE A 209 14.35 -5.46 4.71
C PHE A 209 14.55 -4.03 4.19
N ASP A 210 15.49 -3.84 3.27
CA ASP A 210 15.78 -2.52 2.71
C ASP A 210 14.60 -1.97 1.93
N GLU A 211 13.93 -2.81 1.12
CA GLU A 211 12.70 -2.44 0.41
C GLU A 211 11.57 -2.11 1.37
N PHE A 212 11.42 -2.89 2.44
CA PHE A 212 10.40 -2.63 3.47
C PHE A 212 10.64 -1.27 4.15
N TYR A 213 11.86 -1.01 4.61
CA TYR A 213 12.17 0.26 5.28
C TYR A 213 12.12 1.45 4.32
N ALA A 214 12.53 1.29 3.06
CA ALA A 214 12.35 2.32 2.06
C ALA A 214 10.88 2.64 1.83
N PHE A 215 10.04 1.63 1.69
CA PHE A 215 8.59 1.81 1.55
C PHE A 215 7.98 2.50 2.79
N ALA A 216 8.32 2.04 3.99
CA ALA A 216 7.82 2.64 5.23
C ALA A 216 8.23 4.12 5.35
N ARG A 217 9.46 4.47 5.00
CA ARG A 217 9.95 5.85 5.01
C ARG A 217 9.24 6.73 3.98
N ASP A 218 9.03 6.23 2.79
CA ASP A 218 8.63 7.06 1.63
C ASP A 218 7.10 7.07 1.41
N VAL A 219 6.41 6.05 1.89
CA VAL A 219 4.97 5.84 1.61
C VAL A 219 4.14 5.62 2.88
N GLY A 220 4.70 4.92 3.85
CA GLY A 220 3.93 4.29 4.93
C GLY A 220 3.72 5.16 6.16
N ALA A 221 4.56 6.10 6.41
CA ALA A 221 4.58 6.81 7.70
C ALA A 221 3.30 7.58 8.03
#